data_e78e989945c43ddaef1f1dbd58e2ada9
#
_entry.id   e78e989945c43ddaef1f1dbd58e2ada9
#
_cell.length_a   1.000
_cell.length_b   1.000
_cell.length_c   1.000
_cell.angle_alpha   90.00
_cell.angle_beta   90.00
_cell.angle_gamma   90.00
#
_symmetry.space_group_name_H-M   'P 1'
#
loop_
_entity.id
_entity.type
_entity.pdbx_description
1 polymer ?
#
loop_
_entity_poly.entity_id
_entity_poly.type
_entity_poly.pdbx_seq_one_letter_code
_entity_poly.pdbx_strand_id
1 'polypeptide(L)'
;MRKEEEFDMNRKGMETRQHIKTKACQLFAKKGFKEVTMKDICEATGLSRGGLYCHYDSTARIFDEILNDFMDTQDEEFRSKMQEGMSAVEILDDVLDRYRAEMIDREASLSVAIFEYFSGRGNACGENPLYQQYLSSRRMWEELIQYGIDRKEFYQVDKTAVFDLIVFSYQGVRMYSRIMTITEDIPLRITSQIRKILVRRKG
;
A
#
# COMPACT_ATOMS: atom_id res chain seq x y z
N MET A 1 37.75 3.10 16.89
CA MET A 1 37.11 2.31 17.96
C MET A 1 35.75 2.89 18.37
N ARG A 2 35.62 4.02 19.10
CA ARG A 2 34.32 4.53 19.58
C ARG A 2 33.31 4.83 18.48
N LYS A 3 33.69 5.41 17.32
CA LYS A 3 32.79 5.72 16.19
C LYS A 3 32.35 4.48 15.40
N GLU A 4 33.16 3.46 15.33
CA GLU A 4 32.82 2.19 14.67
C GLU A 4 31.85 1.37 15.51
N GLU A 5 32.01 1.36 16.84
CA GLU A 5 31.08 0.71 17.77
C GLU A 5 29.71 1.41 17.80
N GLU A 6 29.68 2.74 17.72
CA GLU A 6 28.46 3.53 17.65
C GLU A 6 27.72 3.32 16.31
N PHE A 7 28.47 3.21 15.20
CA PHE A 7 27.94 2.91 13.90
C PHE A 7 27.35 1.48 13.82
N ASP A 8 28.04 0.50 14.40
CA ASP A 8 27.58 -0.90 14.41
C ASP A 8 26.36 -1.08 15.33
N MET A 9 26.31 -0.35 16.46
CA MET A 9 25.15 -0.34 17.36
C MET A 9 23.90 0.28 16.71
N ASN A 10 24.08 1.37 15.95
CA ASN A 10 22.99 2.01 15.21
C ASN A 10 22.47 1.12 14.08
N ARG A 11 23.36 0.44 13.35
CA ARG A 11 23.00 -0.52 12.31
C ARG A 11 22.19 -1.69 12.87
N LYS A 12 22.62 -2.30 13.96
CA LYS A 12 21.88 -3.38 14.65
C LYS A 12 20.51 -2.92 15.14
N GLY A 13 20.41 -1.68 15.63
CA GLY A 13 19.14 -1.07 16.03
C GLY A 13 18.17 -0.94 14.85
N MET A 14 18.66 -0.51 13.69
CA MET A 14 17.86 -0.39 12.47
C MET A 14 17.42 -1.76 11.95
N GLU A 15 18.30 -2.75 11.91
CA GLU A 15 17.99 -4.13 11.51
C GLU A 15 16.91 -4.74 12.43
N THR A 16 17.01 -4.51 13.75
CA THR A 16 16.01 -4.96 14.72
C THR A 16 14.65 -4.28 14.49
N ARG A 17 14.62 -2.96 14.27
CA ARG A 17 13.37 -2.24 13.93
C ARG A 17 12.73 -2.79 12.66
N GLN A 18 13.52 -3.03 11.61
CA GLN A 18 13.01 -3.61 10.36
C GLN A 18 12.46 -5.02 10.58
N HIS A 19 13.12 -5.85 11.37
CA HIS A 19 12.63 -7.18 11.74
C HIS A 19 11.27 -7.10 12.48
N ILE A 20 11.16 -6.18 13.46
CA ILE A 20 9.90 -5.93 14.19
C ILE A 20 8.79 -5.51 13.23
N LYS A 21 9.04 -4.53 12.35
CA LYS A 21 8.04 -4.05 11.37
C LYS A 21 7.57 -5.17 10.44
N THR A 22 8.49 -5.99 9.92
CA THR A 22 8.17 -7.11 9.04
C THR A 22 7.26 -8.13 9.73
N LYS A 23 7.57 -8.53 10.97
CA LYS A 23 6.75 -9.49 11.72
C LYS A 23 5.40 -8.91 12.14
N ALA A 24 5.40 -7.65 12.59
CA ALA A 24 4.16 -6.95 12.95
C ALA A 24 3.24 -6.76 11.73
N CYS A 25 3.78 -6.43 10.57
CA CYS A 25 3.02 -6.32 9.31
C CYS A 25 2.27 -7.62 8.98
N GLN A 26 2.93 -8.78 9.09
CA GLN A 26 2.32 -10.09 8.91
C GLN A 26 1.18 -10.36 9.91
N LEU A 27 1.38 -9.98 11.17
CA LEU A 27 0.35 -10.12 12.21
C LEU A 27 -0.86 -9.21 11.93
N PHE A 28 -0.62 -7.95 11.60
CA PHE A 28 -1.69 -7.00 11.27
C PHE A 28 -2.47 -7.43 10.02
N ALA A 29 -1.79 -7.93 8.99
CA ALA A 29 -2.46 -8.46 7.81
C ALA A 29 -3.35 -9.67 8.14
N LYS A 30 -2.88 -10.56 9.02
CA LYS A 30 -3.61 -11.78 9.39
C LYS A 30 -4.77 -11.54 10.36
N LYS A 31 -4.55 -10.72 11.40
CA LYS A 31 -5.48 -10.56 12.53
C LYS A 31 -6.28 -9.24 12.52
N GLY A 32 -5.88 -8.25 11.70
CA GLY A 32 -6.33 -6.86 11.84
C GLY A 32 -5.52 -6.10 12.89
N PHE A 33 -5.81 -4.80 13.05
CA PHE A 33 -5.07 -3.96 14.02
C PHE A 33 -5.47 -4.22 15.46
N LYS A 34 -6.79 -4.36 15.72
CA LYS A 34 -7.35 -4.46 17.09
C LYS A 34 -6.94 -5.71 17.83
N GLU A 35 -6.74 -6.81 17.12
CA GLU A 35 -6.43 -8.12 17.70
C GLU A 35 -4.93 -8.33 17.96
N VAL A 36 -4.05 -7.45 17.44
CA VAL A 36 -2.61 -7.60 17.60
C VAL A 36 -2.12 -6.88 18.84
N THR A 37 -1.41 -7.62 19.72
CA THR A 37 -0.85 -7.12 20.97
C THR A 37 0.68 -7.04 20.90
N MET A 38 1.30 -6.26 21.80
CA MET A 38 2.77 -6.26 21.96
C MET A 38 3.30 -7.66 22.34
N LYS A 39 2.50 -8.50 23.01
CA LYS A 39 2.88 -9.87 23.31
C LYS A 39 2.96 -10.72 22.04
N ASP A 40 2.00 -10.62 21.14
CA ASP A 40 2.03 -11.34 19.86
C ASP A 40 3.29 -10.96 19.06
N ILE A 41 3.67 -9.68 19.10
CA ILE A 41 4.87 -9.19 18.39
C ILE A 41 6.15 -9.72 19.04
N CYS A 42 6.22 -9.78 20.39
CA CYS A 42 7.34 -10.44 21.07
C CYS A 42 7.49 -11.90 20.64
N GLU A 43 6.38 -12.64 20.61
CA GLU A 43 6.40 -14.05 20.22
C GLU A 43 6.82 -14.22 18.75
N ALA A 44 6.32 -13.38 17.84
CA ALA A 44 6.65 -13.45 16.42
C ALA A 44 8.10 -13.04 16.10
N THR A 45 8.68 -12.13 16.89
CA THR A 45 10.05 -11.63 16.69
C THR A 45 11.11 -12.41 17.46
N GLY A 46 10.70 -13.19 18.46
CA GLY A 46 11.63 -13.84 19.40
C GLY A 46 12.29 -12.88 20.39
N LEU A 47 11.87 -11.61 20.43
CA LEU A 47 12.42 -10.62 21.35
C LEU A 47 11.80 -10.75 22.75
N SER A 48 12.62 -10.48 23.77
CA SER A 48 12.08 -10.27 25.12
C SER A 48 11.19 -9.03 25.15
N ARG A 49 10.28 -8.95 26.13
CA ARG A 49 9.42 -7.78 26.33
C ARG A 49 10.27 -6.48 26.46
N GLY A 50 11.32 -6.50 27.26
CA GLY A 50 12.25 -5.36 27.39
C GLY A 50 12.93 -4.99 26.07
N GLY A 51 13.36 -5.99 25.29
CA GLY A 51 13.95 -5.78 23.96
C GLY A 51 13.01 -5.10 22.98
N LEU A 52 11.72 -5.51 22.92
CA LEU A 52 10.73 -4.86 22.07
C LEU A 52 10.44 -3.42 22.54
N TYR A 53 10.24 -3.22 23.86
CA TYR A 53 9.91 -1.89 24.40
C TYR A 53 11.06 -0.88 24.31
N CYS A 54 12.33 -1.32 24.11
CA CYS A 54 13.42 -0.42 23.75
C CYS A 54 13.27 0.22 22.38
N HIS A 55 12.47 -0.38 21.46
CA HIS A 55 12.27 0.11 20.10
C HIS A 55 10.91 0.77 19.92
N TYR A 56 9.85 0.22 20.52
CA TYR A 56 8.47 0.69 20.35
C TYR A 56 7.68 0.58 21.66
N ASP A 57 6.96 1.63 21.99
CA ASP A 57 6.11 1.71 23.19
C ASP A 57 4.72 1.09 23.00
N SER A 58 4.27 0.96 21.74
CA SER A 58 2.91 0.52 21.42
C SER A 58 2.81 -0.11 20.03
N THR A 59 1.78 -0.93 19.82
CA THR A 59 1.41 -1.46 18.50
C THR A 59 1.07 -0.34 17.52
N ALA A 60 0.50 0.76 18.02
CA ALA A 60 0.16 1.93 17.20
C ALA A 60 1.41 2.57 16.59
N ARG A 61 2.48 2.73 17.36
CA ARG A 61 3.75 3.29 16.84
C ARG A 61 4.39 2.40 15.79
N ILE A 62 4.32 1.08 15.96
CA ILE A 62 4.81 0.13 14.96
C ILE A 62 3.98 0.26 13.68
N PHE A 63 2.66 0.35 13.82
CA PHE A 63 1.75 0.44 12.68
C PHE A 63 1.90 1.76 11.92
N ASP A 64 2.08 2.89 12.63
CA ASP A 64 2.37 4.20 12.02
C ASP A 64 3.63 4.15 11.14
N GLU A 65 4.72 3.51 11.61
CA GLU A 65 5.94 3.38 10.81
C GLU A 65 5.75 2.44 9.62
N ILE A 66 4.98 1.35 9.77
CA ILE A 66 4.63 0.47 8.64
C ILE A 66 3.85 1.25 7.57
N LEU A 67 2.88 2.07 7.98
CA LEU A 67 2.10 2.89 7.05
C LEU A 67 2.96 3.93 6.34
N ASN A 68 3.87 4.60 7.06
CA ASN A 68 4.78 5.57 6.46
C ASN A 68 5.70 4.93 5.41
N ASP A 69 6.31 3.78 5.73
CA ASP A 69 7.14 3.04 4.77
C ASP A 69 6.33 2.66 3.51
N PHE A 70 5.05 2.31 3.69
CA PHE A 70 4.16 1.94 2.58
C PHE A 70 3.81 3.14 1.69
N MET A 71 3.73 4.34 2.27
CA MET A 71 3.41 5.58 1.55
C MET A 71 4.59 6.08 0.73
N ASP A 72 5.82 6.00 1.27
CA ASP A 72 7.03 6.53 0.60
C ASP A 72 7.42 5.76 -0.68
N THR A 73 7.03 4.48 -0.79
CA THR A 73 7.44 3.61 -1.92
C THR A 73 6.60 3.78 -3.19
N GLN A 74 5.42 4.38 -3.13
CA GLN A 74 4.49 4.41 -4.27
C GLN A 74 4.69 5.59 -5.24
N ASP A 75 5.19 6.73 -4.76
CA ASP A 75 5.19 7.98 -5.54
C ASP A 75 6.21 8.01 -6.70
N GLU A 76 7.27 7.18 -6.66
CA GLU A 76 8.33 7.21 -7.67
C GLU A 76 8.13 6.20 -8.82
N GLU A 77 7.33 5.15 -8.63
CA GLU A 77 7.26 4.02 -9.57
C GLU A 77 6.79 4.43 -10.98
N PHE A 78 5.70 5.19 -11.09
CA PHE A 78 5.19 5.60 -12.40
C PHE A 78 6.11 6.63 -13.06
N ARG A 79 6.65 7.53 -12.26
CA ARG A 79 7.51 8.61 -12.75
C ARG A 79 8.81 8.09 -13.35
N SER A 80 9.44 7.12 -12.72
CA SER A 80 10.65 6.44 -13.25
C SER A 80 10.36 5.78 -14.60
N LYS A 81 9.30 4.96 -14.69
CA LYS A 81 8.91 4.27 -15.92
C LYS A 81 8.57 5.25 -17.07
N MET A 82 7.87 6.35 -16.74
CA MET A 82 7.56 7.39 -17.74
C MET A 82 8.85 8.10 -18.24
N GLN A 83 9.81 8.38 -17.35
CA GLN A 83 11.09 8.99 -17.71
C GLN A 83 11.96 8.07 -18.58
N GLU A 84 11.89 6.76 -18.36
CA GLU A 84 12.52 5.72 -19.18
C GLU A 84 11.85 5.57 -20.56
N GLY A 85 10.73 6.26 -20.80
CA GLY A 85 10.02 6.26 -22.09
C GLY A 85 9.10 5.06 -22.29
N MET A 86 8.81 4.28 -21.24
CA MET A 86 7.85 3.17 -21.30
C MET A 86 6.47 3.68 -21.75
N SER A 87 5.74 2.90 -22.55
CA SER A 87 4.40 3.31 -22.97
C SER A 87 3.42 3.34 -21.80
N ALA A 88 2.45 4.24 -21.85
CA ALA A 88 1.43 4.35 -20.80
C ALA A 88 0.60 3.07 -20.69
N VAL A 89 0.42 2.35 -21.80
CA VAL A 89 -0.29 1.06 -21.80
C VAL A 89 0.51 -0.01 -21.05
N GLU A 90 1.82 -0.11 -21.26
CA GLU A 90 2.68 -1.06 -20.54
C GLU A 90 2.71 -0.77 -19.04
N ILE A 91 2.86 0.51 -18.66
CA ILE A 91 2.83 0.92 -17.24
C ILE A 91 1.47 0.55 -16.61
N LEU A 92 0.37 0.83 -17.30
CA LEU A 92 -0.97 0.49 -16.83
C LEU A 92 -1.14 -1.03 -16.68
N ASP A 93 -0.74 -1.81 -17.68
CA ASP A 93 -0.89 -3.26 -17.67
C ASP A 93 -0.09 -3.89 -16.51
N ASP A 94 1.14 -3.45 -16.26
CA ASP A 94 1.96 -3.87 -15.10
C ASP A 94 1.24 -3.62 -13.76
N VAL A 95 0.66 -2.42 -13.60
CA VAL A 95 -0.04 -2.05 -12.36
C VAL A 95 -1.34 -2.83 -12.19
N LEU A 96 -2.11 -3.00 -13.26
CA LEU A 96 -3.36 -3.76 -13.20
C LEU A 96 -3.11 -5.24 -12.90
N ASP A 97 -2.01 -5.82 -13.41
CA ASP A 97 -1.61 -7.20 -13.11
C ASP A 97 -1.21 -7.36 -11.64
N ARG A 98 -0.43 -6.40 -11.10
CA ARG A 98 -0.11 -6.37 -9.67
C ARG A 98 -1.37 -6.24 -8.81
N TYR A 99 -2.27 -5.30 -9.13
CA TYR A 99 -3.52 -5.12 -8.39
C TYR A 99 -4.39 -6.37 -8.42
N ARG A 100 -4.42 -7.10 -9.53
CA ARG A 100 -5.12 -8.38 -9.64
C ARG A 100 -4.58 -9.42 -8.66
N ALA A 101 -3.25 -9.55 -8.58
CA ALA A 101 -2.61 -10.45 -7.63
C ALA A 101 -2.88 -10.05 -6.17
N GLU A 102 -2.75 -8.75 -5.85
CA GLU A 102 -2.96 -8.22 -4.51
C GLU A 102 -4.43 -8.29 -4.04
N MET A 103 -5.41 -8.19 -4.96
CA MET A 103 -6.84 -8.34 -4.65
C MET A 103 -7.19 -9.76 -4.19
N ILE A 104 -6.42 -10.77 -4.63
CA ILE A 104 -6.62 -12.18 -4.27
C ILE A 104 -5.84 -12.54 -3.02
N ASP A 105 -4.71 -11.88 -2.78
CA ASP A 105 -3.84 -12.14 -1.64
C ASP A 105 -4.49 -11.65 -0.33
N ARG A 106 -5.07 -12.60 0.39
CA ARG A 106 -5.70 -12.36 1.69
C ARG A 106 -4.69 -12.19 2.83
N GLU A 107 -3.51 -12.79 2.71
CA GLU A 107 -2.55 -12.88 3.81
C GLU A 107 -1.68 -11.62 3.93
N ALA A 108 -1.41 -10.95 2.81
CA ALA A 108 -0.60 -9.72 2.80
C ALA A 108 -1.42 -8.42 2.89
N SER A 109 -2.78 -8.50 2.89
CA SER A 109 -3.62 -7.30 2.86
C SER A 109 -3.73 -6.61 4.21
N LEU A 110 -3.22 -5.39 4.31
CA LEU A 110 -3.39 -4.50 5.47
C LEU A 110 -4.73 -3.74 5.47
N SER A 111 -5.60 -3.89 4.47
CA SER A 111 -6.81 -3.05 4.31
C SER A 111 -7.72 -3.07 5.54
N VAL A 112 -7.92 -4.22 6.18
CA VAL A 112 -8.73 -4.32 7.41
C VAL A 112 -8.02 -3.65 8.58
N ALA A 113 -6.73 -3.89 8.76
CA ALA A 113 -5.96 -3.27 9.85
C ALA A 113 -5.95 -1.72 9.71
N ILE A 114 -5.81 -1.21 8.49
CA ILE A 114 -5.90 0.23 8.18
C ILE A 114 -7.29 0.77 8.54
N PHE A 115 -8.34 0.09 8.11
CA PHE A 115 -9.71 0.48 8.44
C PHE A 115 -9.95 0.51 9.95
N GLU A 116 -9.56 -0.55 10.68
CA GLU A 116 -9.70 -0.63 12.13
C GLU A 116 -8.91 0.46 12.87
N TYR A 117 -7.70 0.76 12.39
CA TYR A 117 -6.83 1.77 12.96
C TYR A 117 -7.42 3.18 12.84
N PHE A 118 -7.90 3.54 11.66
CA PHE A 118 -8.44 4.88 11.41
C PHE A 118 -9.89 5.05 11.84
N SER A 119 -10.73 4.02 11.80
CA SER A 119 -12.12 4.11 12.21
C SER A 119 -12.33 4.44 13.70
N GLY A 120 -11.35 4.11 14.54
CA GLY A 120 -11.35 4.44 15.97
C GLY A 120 -10.80 5.84 16.31
N ARG A 121 -10.22 6.54 15.35
CA ARG A 121 -9.62 7.88 15.51
C ARG A 121 -10.51 8.89 14.79
N GLY A 122 -11.13 9.81 15.49
CA GLY A 122 -12.05 10.79 14.90
C GLY A 122 -11.50 11.44 13.62
N ASN A 123 -12.35 11.58 12.61
CA ASN A 123 -12.01 12.16 11.32
C ASN A 123 -11.83 13.68 11.44
N ALA A 124 -10.66 14.15 11.86
CA ALA A 124 -10.26 15.53 11.61
C ALA A 124 -9.95 15.64 10.11
N CYS A 125 -10.88 16.24 9.36
CA CYS A 125 -10.71 16.47 7.93
C CYS A 125 -9.47 17.35 7.70
N GLY A 126 -8.48 16.86 6.92
CA GLY A 126 -7.27 17.58 6.55
C GLY A 126 -5.96 17.03 7.09
N GLU A 127 -5.96 16.44 8.29
CA GLU A 127 -4.74 15.87 8.92
C GLU A 127 -4.70 14.33 8.87
N ASN A 128 -5.69 13.69 8.22
CA ASN A 128 -5.74 12.24 8.13
C ASN A 128 -4.68 11.72 7.14
N PRO A 129 -3.67 10.96 7.58
CA PRO A 129 -2.62 10.42 6.70
C PRO A 129 -3.17 9.61 5.53
N LEU A 130 -4.27 8.85 5.75
CA LEU A 130 -4.92 8.09 4.70
C LEU A 130 -5.51 9.00 3.60
N TYR A 131 -6.03 10.17 3.98
CA TYR A 131 -6.51 11.15 3.00
C TYR A 131 -5.35 11.82 2.25
N GLN A 132 -4.23 12.07 2.92
CA GLN A 132 -3.01 12.56 2.23
C GLN A 132 -2.46 11.52 1.24
N GLN A 133 -2.46 10.26 1.61
CA GLN A 133 -2.11 9.16 0.70
C GLN A 133 -3.06 9.10 -0.51
N TYR A 134 -4.37 9.20 -0.29
CA TYR A 134 -5.34 9.28 -1.39
C TYR A 134 -5.02 10.43 -2.35
N LEU A 135 -4.72 11.62 -1.82
CA LEU A 135 -4.37 12.78 -2.64
C LEU A 135 -3.05 12.59 -3.42
N SER A 136 -2.04 11.97 -2.81
CA SER A 136 -0.76 11.66 -3.46
C SER A 136 -0.95 10.64 -4.58
N SER A 137 -1.61 9.53 -4.28
CA SER A 137 -1.95 8.50 -5.27
C SER A 137 -2.79 9.04 -6.43
N ARG A 138 -3.74 9.96 -6.14
CA ARG A 138 -4.53 10.63 -7.17
C ARG A 138 -3.65 11.41 -8.14
N ARG A 139 -2.73 12.23 -7.63
CA ARG A 139 -1.81 13.02 -8.48
C ARG A 139 -0.99 12.10 -9.39
N MET A 140 -0.43 11.04 -8.84
CA MET A 140 0.38 10.06 -9.58
C MET A 140 -0.44 9.39 -10.71
N TRP A 141 -1.67 8.98 -10.44
CA TRP A 141 -2.55 8.40 -11.45
C TRP A 141 -2.99 9.42 -12.51
N GLU A 142 -3.28 10.66 -12.12
CA GLU A 142 -3.61 11.74 -13.04
C GLU A 142 -2.43 12.06 -13.97
N GLU A 143 -1.18 12.01 -13.48
CA GLU A 143 0.05 12.15 -14.27
C GLU A 143 0.17 11.02 -15.29
N LEU A 144 -0.01 9.75 -14.89
CA LEU A 144 0.05 8.60 -15.81
C LEU A 144 -1.06 8.67 -16.87
N ILE A 145 -2.29 8.99 -16.47
CA ILE A 145 -3.40 9.10 -17.42
C ILE A 145 -3.14 10.23 -18.41
N GLN A 146 -2.66 11.39 -17.95
CA GLN A 146 -2.31 12.50 -18.83
C GLN A 146 -1.18 12.12 -19.81
N TYR A 147 -0.14 11.44 -19.32
CA TYR A 147 0.95 10.93 -20.15
C TYR A 147 0.43 10.04 -21.28
N GLY A 148 -0.50 9.13 -20.98
CA GLY A 148 -1.12 8.27 -22.00
C GLY A 148 -2.03 9.04 -22.98
N ILE A 149 -2.74 10.07 -22.52
CA ILE A 149 -3.54 10.93 -23.38
C ILE A 149 -2.66 11.70 -24.36
N ASP A 150 -1.56 12.31 -23.89
CA ASP A 150 -0.64 13.10 -24.71
C ASP A 150 0.05 12.24 -25.79
N ARG A 151 0.33 10.98 -25.48
CA ARG A 151 0.87 9.97 -26.40
C ARG A 151 -0.17 9.36 -27.33
N LYS A 152 -1.46 9.73 -27.18
CA LYS A 152 -2.60 9.16 -27.92
C LYS A 152 -2.80 7.65 -27.69
N GLU A 153 -2.28 7.14 -26.59
CA GLU A 153 -2.45 5.76 -26.13
C GLU A 153 -3.74 5.59 -25.34
N PHE A 154 -4.16 6.64 -24.61
CA PHE A 154 -5.39 6.65 -23.83
C PHE A 154 -6.46 7.54 -24.45
N TYR A 155 -7.71 7.25 -24.13
CA TYR A 155 -8.82 8.13 -24.42
C TYR A 155 -8.79 9.36 -23.53
N GLN A 156 -9.40 10.47 -24.00
CA GLN A 156 -9.69 11.61 -23.16
C GLN A 156 -10.78 11.22 -22.15
N VAL A 157 -10.46 11.28 -20.85
CA VAL A 157 -11.35 10.89 -19.75
C VAL A 157 -11.26 11.90 -18.60
N ASP A 158 -12.25 11.86 -17.71
CA ASP A 158 -12.12 12.48 -16.39
C ASP A 158 -11.14 11.67 -15.55
N LYS A 159 -9.93 12.19 -15.36
CA LYS A 159 -8.84 11.51 -14.69
C LYS A 159 -9.12 11.22 -13.22
N THR A 160 -9.77 12.16 -12.54
CA THR A 160 -10.15 12.01 -11.13
C THR A 160 -11.21 10.93 -10.97
N ALA A 161 -12.25 10.95 -11.80
CA ALA A 161 -13.29 9.92 -11.75
C ALA A 161 -12.76 8.52 -12.05
N VAL A 162 -11.82 8.38 -13.00
CA VAL A 162 -11.18 7.09 -13.28
C VAL A 162 -10.31 6.64 -12.11
N PHE A 163 -9.55 7.54 -11.50
CA PHE A 163 -8.78 7.22 -10.31
C PHE A 163 -9.68 6.74 -9.16
N ASP A 164 -10.80 7.42 -8.89
CA ASP A 164 -11.75 7.00 -7.85
C ASP A 164 -12.29 5.60 -8.11
N LEU A 165 -12.65 5.28 -9.37
CA LEU A 165 -13.04 3.93 -9.75
C LEU A 165 -11.94 2.89 -9.49
N ILE A 166 -10.69 3.22 -9.78
CA ILE A 166 -9.54 2.33 -9.56
C ILE A 166 -9.35 2.09 -8.07
N VAL A 167 -9.17 3.15 -7.28
CA VAL A 167 -8.79 3.03 -5.87
C VAL A 167 -9.89 2.39 -5.03
N PHE A 168 -11.16 2.79 -5.23
CA PHE A 168 -12.26 2.26 -4.42
C PHE A 168 -12.66 0.85 -4.84
N SER A 169 -12.56 0.47 -6.12
CA SER A 169 -12.75 -0.94 -6.51
C SER A 169 -11.62 -1.84 -5.97
N TYR A 170 -10.36 -1.41 -6.05
CA TYR A 170 -9.22 -2.13 -5.50
C TYR A 170 -9.35 -2.33 -3.98
N GLN A 171 -9.59 -1.26 -3.23
CA GLN A 171 -9.75 -1.33 -1.78
C GLN A 171 -11.01 -2.12 -1.37
N GLY A 172 -12.11 -1.93 -2.10
CA GLY A 172 -13.35 -2.67 -1.84
C GLY A 172 -13.15 -4.18 -1.95
N VAL A 173 -12.51 -4.67 -3.02
CA VAL A 173 -12.23 -6.10 -3.18
C VAL A 173 -11.35 -6.63 -2.05
N ARG A 174 -10.31 -5.92 -1.67
CA ARG A 174 -9.40 -6.31 -0.57
C ARG A 174 -10.10 -6.35 0.78
N MET A 175 -10.98 -5.38 1.07
CA MET A 175 -11.80 -5.39 2.29
C MET A 175 -12.76 -6.58 2.32
N TYR A 176 -13.49 -6.79 1.23
CA TYR A 176 -14.50 -7.86 1.16
C TYR A 176 -13.89 -9.25 1.06
N SER A 177 -12.63 -9.39 0.59
CA SER A 177 -11.93 -10.69 0.57
C SER A 177 -11.81 -11.33 1.95
N ARG A 178 -11.91 -10.55 3.02
CA ARG A 178 -11.87 -11.05 4.41
C ARG A 178 -13.18 -11.70 4.87
N ILE A 179 -14.29 -11.33 4.27
CA ILE A 179 -15.64 -11.76 4.69
C ILE A 179 -16.37 -12.60 3.66
N MET A 180 -15.90 -12.61 2.40
CA MET A 180 -16.45 -13.46 1.35
C MET A 180 -15.35 -14.03 0.46
N THR A 181 -15.65 -15.09 -0.26
CA THR A 181 -14.73 -15.66 -1.26
C THR A 181 -14.66 -14.74 -2.48
N ILE A 182 -13.48 -14.22 -2.77
CA ILE A 182 -13.18 -13.51 -4.02
C ILE A 182 -12.54 -14.51 -4.98
N THR A 183 -13.19 -14.74 -6.10
CA THR A 183 -12.68 -15.58 -7.18
C THR A 183 -11.85 -14.75 -8.15
N GLU A 184 -10.89 -15.34 -8.87
CA GLU A 184 -9.96 -14.66 -9.77
C GLU A 184 -10.65 -13.85 -10.88
N ASP A 185 -11.86 -14.24 -11.24
CA ASP A 185 -12.65 -13.56 -12.28
C ASP A 185 -13.16 -12.17 -11.84
N ILE A 186 -13.30 -11.91 -10.53
CA ILE A 186 -13.72 -10.58 -10.02
C ILE A 186 -12.65 -9.51 -10.27
N PRO A 187 -11.40 -9.66 -9.80
CA PRO A 187 -10.31 -8.74 -10.15
C PRO A 187 -10.08 -8.62 -11.66
N LEU A 188 -10.16 -9.74 -12.38
CA LEU A 188 -9.99 -9.74 -13.84
C LEU A 188 -11.04 -8.88 -14.55
N ARG A 189 -12.32 -8.98 -14.16
CA ARG A 189 -13.38 -8.13 -14.73
C ARG A 189 -13.16 -6.65 -14.43
N ILE A 190 -12.77 -6.32 -13.19
CA ILE A 190 -12.51 -4.94 -12.76
C ILE A 190 -11.35 -4.35 -13.57
N THR A 191 -10.18 -5.01 -13.56
CA THR A 191 -8.99 -4.51 -14.26
C THR A 191 -9.18 -4.44 -15.76
N SER A 192 -9.87 -5.43 -16.36
CA SER A 192 -10.22 -5.41 -17.78
C SER A 192 -11.14 -4.24 -18.13
N GLN A 193 -12.07 -3.87 -17.23
CA GLN A 193 -12.96 -2.73 -17.47
C GLN A 193 -12.20 -1.41 -17.35
N ILE A 194 -11.34 -1.24 -16.36
CA ILE A 194 -10.46 -0.07 -16.23
C ILE A 194 -9.61 0.11 -17.50
N ARG A 195 -8.99 -0.98 -17.96
CA ARG A 195 -8.22 -0.96 -19.20
C ARG A 195 -9.03 -0.51 -20.42
N LYS A 196 -10.27 -1.00 -20.56
CA LYS A 196 -11.19 -0.59 -21.66
C LYS A 196 -11.60 0.88 -21.61
N ILE A 197 -11.72 1.45 -20.41
CA ILE A 197 -12.02 2.87 -20.23
C ILE A 197 -10.84 3.74 -20.71
N LEU A 198 -9.62 3.32 -20.40
CA LEU A 198 -8.43 4.12 -20.66
C LEU A 198 -7.84 3.88 -22.05
N VAL A 199 -7.58 2.62 -22.42
CA VAL A 199 -6.74 2.29 -23.57
C VAL A 199 -7.50 2.40 -24.89
N ARG A 200 -6.95 3.18 -25.82
CA ARG A 200 -7.47 3.30 -27.18
C ARG A 200 -7.27 1.99 -27.95
N ARG A 201 -8.32 1.57 -28.65
CA ARG A 201 -8.17 0.46 -29.59
C ARG A 201 -7.26 0.89 -30.72
N LYS A 202 -6.21 0.11 -31.00
CA LYS A 202 -5.46 0.27 -32.25
C LYS A 202 -6.44 -0.03 -33.37
N GLY A 203 -6.73 0.96 -34.22
CA GLY A 203 -7.51 0.78 -35.44
C GLY A 203 -6.83 -0.14 -36.43
#